data_f682c09f9b2a4b308aec292b6e4760fa
#
_entry.id   f682c09f9b2a4b308aec292b6e4760fa
#
_cell.length_a   1.000
_cell.length_b   1.000
_cell.length_c   1.000
_cell.angle_alpha   90.00
_cell.angle_beta   90.00
_cell.angle_gamma   90.00
#
_symmetry.space_group_name_H-M   'P 1'
#
loop_
_entity.id
_entity.type
_entity.pdbx_description
1 polymer ?
#
loop_
_entity_poly.entity_id
_entity_poly.type
_entity_poly.pdbx_seq_one_letter_code
_entity_poly.pdbx_strand_id
1 'polypeptide(L)'
;MDPVFGQPVAHLDWQMQDTEKHTVVRGLELLEQYLRSNGASDFSLNTNLSGGPDQWTFSPDLSDPAALQAGDHHMGALRMSASPGAGIVDADCKVHTLSNLHIAGSGVFPTTGHGNPTLTIVALALRLADHLNAKP
;
A
#
# COMPACT_ATOMS: atom_id res chain seq x y z
N MET A 1 -4.49 -10.15 23.75
CA MET A 1 -5.77 -10.88 23.74
C MET A 1 -6.90 -9.89 23.82
N ASP A 2 -7.89 -10.04 22.99
CA ASP A 2 -9.12 -9.25 23.06
C ASP A 2 -9.86 -9.56 24.37
N PRO A 3 -10.26 -8.53 25.14
CA PRO A 3 -10.86 -8.76 26.48
C PRO A 3 -12.28 -9.33 26.41
N VAL A 4 -12.95 -9.24 25.26
CA VAL A 4 -14.35 -9.71 25.09
C VAL A 4 -14.38 -11.15 24.57
N PHE A 5 -13.58 -11.44 23.55
CA PHE A 5 -13.62 -12.73 22.85
C PHE A 5 -12.43 -13.64 23.18
N GLY A 6 -11.46 -13.18 23.95
CA GLY A 6 -10.26 -13.97 24.30
C GLY A 6 -9.39 -14.35 23.09
N GLN A 7 -9.59 -13.72 21.95
CA GLN A 7 -8.83 -13.99 20.73
C GLN A 7 -7.55 -13.15 20.64
N PRO A 8 -6.54 -13.60 19.89
CA PRO A 8 -5.37 -12.77 19.61
C PRO A 8 -5.77 -11.44 18.95
N VAL A 9 -5.25 -10.35 19.47
CA VAL A 9 -5.42 -9.01 18.87
C VAL A 9 -4.36 -8.83 17.79
N ALA A 10 -4.77 -8.38 16.60
CA ALA A 10 -3.82 -7.98 15.58
C ALA A 10 -3.07 -6.72 16.04
N HIS A 11 -1.75 -6.79 15.97
CA HIS A 11 -0.88 -5.64 16.25
C HIS A 11 -0.27 -5.16 14.93
N LEU A 12 -0.60 -3.92 14.54
CA LEU A 12 -0.02 -3.27 13.37
C LEU A 12 1.13 -2.37 13.84
N ASP A 13 2.35 -2.76 13.52
CA ASP A 13 3.54 -1.91 13.68
C ASP A 13 3.89 -1.31 12.32
N TRP A 14 3.24 -0.20 11.98
CA TRP A 14 3.47 0.49 10.72
C TRP A 14 4.52 1.59 10.91
N GLN A 15 5.56 1.52 10.09
CA GLN A 15 6.65 2.50 10.11
C GLN A 15 6.96 2.95 8.68
N MET A 16 7.13 4.26 8.51
CA MET A 16 7.65 4.81 7.26
C MET A 16 9.15 4.56 7.19
N GLN A 17 9.59 3.97 6.09
CA GLN A 17 10.99 3.70 5.82
C GLN A 17 11.64 4.89 5.11
N ASP A 18 12.97 4.92 5.09
CA ASP A 18 13.73 5.97 4.40
C ASP A 18 13.49 5.95 2.89
N THR A 19 13.16 4.79 2.32
CA THR A 19 12.85 4.64 0.90
C THR A 19 11.59 5.42 0.51
N GLU A 20 10.53 5.37 1.32
CA GLU A 20 9.29 6.12 1.06
C GLU A 20 9.55 7.62 1.16
N LYS A 21 10.26 8.06 2.20
CA LYS A 21 10.64 9.45 2.38
C LYS A 21 11.50 9.95 1.19
N HIS A 22 12.52 9.19 0.81
CA HIS A 22 13.37 9.52 -0.33
C HIS A 22 12.56 9.61 -1.64
N THR A 23 11.63 8.70 -1.86
CA THR A 23 10.78 8.68 -3.05
C THR A 23 9.92 9.94 -3.14
N VAL A 24 9.30 10.35 -2.04
CA VAL A 24 8.47 11.57 -1.99
C VAL A 24 9.30 12.81 -2.24
N VAL A 25 10.44 12.97 -1.54
CA VAL A 25 11.34 14.12 -1.75
C VAL A 25 11.80 14.20 -3.20
N ARG A 26 12.29 13.08 -3.73
CA ARG A 26 12.80 13.04 -5.11
C ARG A 26 11.72 13.34 -6.14
N GLY A 27 10.50 12.82 -5.91
CA GLY A 27 9.34 13.12 -6.76
C GLY A 27 9.00 14.60 -6.78
N LEU A 28 9.01 15.25 -5.61
CA LEU A 28 8.73 16.68 -5.48
C LEU A 28 9.84 17.54 -6.10
N GLU A 29 11.11 17.20 -5.95
CA GLU A 29 12.22 17.87 -6.60
C GLU A 29 12.11 17.82 -8.14
N LEU A 30 11.78 16.65 -8.68
CA LEU A 30 11.59 16.47 -10.11
C LEU A 30 10.38 17.26 -10.61
N LEU A 31 9.29 17.31 -9.85
CA LEU A 31 8.12 18.11 -10.15
C LEU A 31 8.46 19.61 -10.14
N GLU A 32 9.19 20.09 -9.15
CA GLU A 32 9.65 21.46 -9.07
C GLU A 32 10.50 21.82 -10.30
N GLN A 33 11.48 20.97 -10.62
CA GLN A 33 12.34 21.16 -11.80
C GLN A 33 11.53 21.24 -13.09
N TYR A 34 10.55 20.35 -13.26
CA TYR A 34 9.67 20.33 -14.42
C TYR A 34 8.81 21.59 -14.50
N LEU A 35 8.20 22.01 -13.41
CA LEU A 35 7.34 23.20 -13.37
C LEU A 35 8.14 24.47 -13.66
N ARG A 36 9.32 24.63 -13.06
CA ARG A 36 10.21 25.78 -13.32
C ARG A 36 10.67 25.83 -14.76
N SER A 37 11.03 24.71 -15.36
CA SER A 37 11.44 24.64 -16.78
C SER A 37 10.30 24.96 -17.74
N ASN A 38 9.04 24.85 -17.29
CA ASN A 38 7.85 25.21 -18.06
C ASN A 38 7.23 26.57 -17.66
N GLY A 39 7.99 27.43 -16.97
CA GLY A 39 7.62 28.80 -16.70
C GLY A 39 6.84 29.07 -15.43
N ALA A 40 6.68 28.08 -14.55
CA ALA A 40 6.09 28.29 -13.23
C ALA A 40 7.08 29.04 -12.32
N SER A 41 6.71 30.24 -11.85
CA SER A 41 7.55 31.06 -10.96
C SER A 41 7.22 30.88 -9.48
N ASP A 42 5.99 30.51 -9.15
CA ASP A 42 5.44 30.55 -7.79
C ASP A 42 5.27 29.15 -7.15
N PHE A 43 6.11 28.21 -7.55
CA PHE A 43 6.16 26.90 -6.93
C PHE A 43 7.21 26.88 -5.81
N SER A 44 6.79 26.48 -4.61
CA SER A 44 7.69 26.22 -3.49
C SER A 44 7.31 24.88 -2.82
N LEU A 45 8.32 24.11 -2.47
CA LEU A 45 8.11 22.93 -1.62
C LEU A 45 7.65 23.38 -0.23
N ASN A 46 6.74 22.62 0.36
CA ASN A 46 6.40 22.79 1.76
C ASN A 46 7.68 22.65 2.60
N THR A 47 7.93 23.62 3.49
CA THR A 47 9.14 23.66 4.32
C THR A 47 9.32 22.42 5.20
N ASN A 48 8.22 21.73 5.56
CA ASN A 48 8.28 20.47 6.30
C ASN A 48 8.89 19.31 5.46
N LEU A 49 8.96 19.48 4.14
CA LEU A 49 9.52 18.49 3.22
C LEU A 49 10.88 18.93 2.65
N SER A 50 11.30 20.18 2.88
CA SER A 50 12.56 20.74 2.34
C SER A 50 13.81 20.31 3.11
N GLY A 51 13.65 19.76 4.31
CA GLY A 51 14.71 19.06 5.02
C GLY A 51 14.89 17.65 4.44
N GLY A 52 16.09 17.07 4.54
CA GLY A 52 16.28 15.67 4.14
C GLY A 52 15.28 14.72 4.82
N PRO A 53 15.14 13.49 4.29
CA PRO A 53 14.19 12.51 4.83
C PRO A 53 14.25 12.31 6.35
N ASP A 54 15.44 12.46 6.93
CA ASP A 54 15.68 12.33 8.37
C ASP A 54 15.06 13.45 9.21
N GLN A 55 14.65 14.55 8.57
CA GLN A 55 14.06 15.71 9.25
C GLN A 55 12.54 15.73 9.16
N TRP A 56 11.93 14.75 8.53
CA TRP A 56 10.50 14.66 8.41
C TRP A 56 9.87 14.21 9.73
N THR A 57 9.22 15.14 10.39
CA THR A 57 8.37 14.84 11.54
C THR A 57 6.93 14.76 11.08
N PHE A 58 6.31 13.60 11.25
CA PHE A 58 4.88 13.45 11.04
C PHE A 58 4.16 13.59 12.36
N SER A 59 3.18 14.49 12.41
CA SER A 59 2.32 14.59 13.56
C SER A 59 1.43 13.34 13.65
N PRO A 60 1.34 12.70 14.84
CA PRO A 60 0.37 11.63 15.07
C PRO A 60 -1.06 12.19 15.22
N ASP A 61 -1.22 13.49 15.36
CA ASP A 61 -2.52 14.17 15.45
C ASP A 61 -3.07 14.38 14.03
N LEU A 62 -4.10 13.65 13.68
CA LEU A 62 -4.76 13.73 12.37
C LEU A 62 -5.48 15.05 12.12
N SER A 63 -5.69 15.88 13.15
CA SER A 63 -6.22 17.23 12.99
C SER A 63 -5.16 18.26 12.57
N ASP A 64 -3.87 17.89 12.66
CA ASP A 64 -2.75 18.72 12.22
C ASP A 64 -2.68 18.70 10.69
N PRO A 65 -2.71 19.85 9.99
CA PRO A 65 -2.55 19.90 8.54
C PRO A 65 -1.22 19.29 8.01
N ALA A 66 -0.22 19.16 8.88
CA ALA A 66 1.06 18.52 8.55
C ALA A 66 1.04 16.99 8.78
N ALA A 67 -0.05 16.44 9.32
CA ALA A 67 -0.17 15.00 9.52
C ALA A 67 -0.26 14.28 8.17
N LEU A 68 0.46 13.17 8.06
CA LEU A 68 0.22 12.21 6.98
C LEU A 68 -1.15 11.56 7.21
N GLN A 69 -2.04 11.78 6.27
CA GLN A 69 -3.32 11.07 6.27
C GLN A 69 -3.16 9.73 5.57
N ALA A 70 -3.63 8.67 6.22
CA ALA A 70 -3.72 7.38 5.60
C ALA A 70 -4.73 7.43 4.44
N GLY A 71 -4.40 6.79 3.31
CA GLY A 71 -5.34 6.66 2.19
C GLY A 71 -6.40 5.58 2.41
N ASP A 72 -6.43 4.94 3.59
CA ASP A 72 -7.35 3.85 3.98
C ASP A 72 -7.35 2.65 3.02
N HIS A 73 -6.29 2.52 2.22
CA HIS A 73 -6.13 1.48 1.21
C HIS A 73 -5.13 0.41 1.67
N HIS A 74 -5.54 -0.42 2.62
CA HIS A 74 -4.71 -1.52 3.13
C HIS A 74 -4.60 -2.64 2.09
N MET A 75 -3.37 -3.01 1.73
CA MET A 75 -3.10 -4.00 0.67
C MET A 75 -1.84 -4.82 0.98
N GLY A 76 -1.72 -6.01 0.38
CA GLY A 76 -0.45 -6.73 0.26
C GLY A 76 -0.07 -7.69 1.38
N ALA A 77 -0.82 -7.80 2.47
CA ALA A 77 -0.49 -8.70 3.58
C ALA A 77 -0.45 -10.20 3.20
N LEU A 78 -1.16 -10.59 2.13
CA LEU A 78 -1.25 -11.95 1.61
C LEU A 78 -0.78 -12.02 0.15
N ARG A 79 0.25 -11.24 -0.18
CA ARG A 79 0.67 -10.93 -1.54
C ARG A 79 0.83 -12.17 -2.43
N MET A 80 0.44 -11.98 -3.68
CA MET A 80 0.63 -12.94 -4.76
C MET A 80 2.11 -13.08 -5.15
N SER A 81 2.54 -14.30 -5.43
CA SER A 81 3.90 -14.59 -5.86
C SER A 81 3.99 -15.88 -6.68
N ALA A 82 5.09 -16.06 -7.38
CA ALA A 82 5.37 -17.29 -8.12
C ALA A 82 5.82 -18.45 -7.21
N SER A 83 6.19 -18.20 -5.95
CA SER A 83 6.69 -19.22 -5.05
C SER A 83 6.29 -18.95 -3.60
N PRO A 84 6.14 -20.00 -2.75
CA PRO A 84 5.72 -19.86 -1.36
C PRO A 84 6.71 -19.08 -0.48
N GLY A 85 7.97 -18.96 -0.89
CA GLY A 85 8.97 -18.16 -0.17
C GLY A 85 8.87 -16.66 -0.42
N ALA A 86 8.17 -16.26 -1.47
CA ALA A 86 8.05 -14.85 -1.88
C ALA A 86 6.67 -14.23 -1.61
N GLY A 87 5.67 -15.04 -1.29
CA GLY A 87 4.31 -14.59 -0.98
C GLY A 87 3.42 -15.71 -0.44
N ILE A 88 2.16 -15.42 -0.29
CA ILE A 88 1.20 -16.31 0.36
C ILE A 88 0.32 -17.03 -0.66
N VAL A 89 -0.09 -16.36 -1.74
CA VAL A 89 -0.95 -16.94 -2.77
C VAL A 89 -0.25 -16.99 -4.13
N ASP A 90 -0.69 -17.92 -4.97
CA ASP A 90 -0.27 -18.02 -6.37
C ASP A 90 -1.06 -17.06 -7.28
N ALA A 91 -0.81 -17.15 -8.60
CA ALA A 91 -1.47 -16.32 -9.60
C ALA A 91 -3.00 -16.51 -9.63
N ASP A 92 -3.51 -17.66 -9.17
CA ASP A 92 -4.94 -17.95 -9.08
C ASP A 92 -5.53 -17.65 -7.70
N CYS A 93 -4.82 -16.83 -6.91
CA CYS A 93 -5.21 -16.44 -5.55
C CYS A 93 -5.31 -17.63 -4.57
N LYS A 94 -4.77 -18.79 -4.90
CA LYS A 94 -4.74 -19.97 -4.04
C LYS A 94 -3.56 -19.88 -3.08
N VAL A 95 -3.78 -20.19 -1.82
CA VAL A 95 -2.70 -20.28 -0.82
C VAL A 95 -1.74 -21.41 -1.19
N HIS A 96 -0.45 -21.10 -1.31
CA HIS A 96 0.57 -22.05 -1.80
C HIS A 96 0.59 -23.38 -1.07
N THR A 97 0.36 -23.36 0.24
CA THR A 97 0.47 -24.53 1.12
C THR A 97 -0.85 -25.27 1.33
N LEU A 98 -1.95 -24.76 0.79
CA LEU A 98 -3.29 -25.32 0.98
C LEU A 98 -3.97 -25.58 -0.36
N SER A 99 -4.63 -26.71 -0.48
CA SER A 99 -5.27 -27.11 -1.74
C SER A 99 -6.65 -26.50 -1.96
N ASN A 100 -7.31 -26.07 -0.89
CA ASN A 100 -8.73 -25.66 -0.87
C ASN A 100 -8.97 -24.24 -0.33
N LEU A 101 -7.92 -23.42 -0.17
CA LEU A 101 -8.04 -22.05 0.31
C LEU A 101 -7.62 -21.06 -0.75
N HIS A 102 -8.54 -20.17 -1.10
CA HIS A 102 -8.30 -19.05 -2.01
C HIS A 102 -8.64 -17.73 -1.31
N ILE A 103 -7.95 -16.68 -1.68
CA ILE A 103 -8.11 -15.37 -1.06
C ILE A 103 -8.67 -14.39 -2.09
N ALA A 104 -9.80 -13.75 -1.77
CA ALA A 104 -10.34 -12.63 -2.52
C ALA A 104 -10.16 -11.33 -1.74
N GLY A 105 -9.65 -10.29 -2.36
CA GLY A 105 -9.47 -8.98 -1.73
C GLY A 105 -8.12 -8.34 -2.01
N SER A 106 -7.90 -7.15 -1.48
CA SER A 106 -6.66 -6.37 -1.68
C SER A 106 -5.42 -6.98 -1.03
N GLY A 107 -5.58 -7.91 -0.09
CA GLY A 107 -4.47 -8.61 0.55
C GLY A 107 -3.55 -9.32 -0.42
N VAL A 108 -4.06 -9.78 -1.57
CA VAL A 108 -3.28 -10.51 -2.58
C VAL A 108 -2.42 -9.63 -3.48
N PHE A 109 -2.51 -8.31 -3.39
CA PHE A 109 -1.76 -7.41 -4.25
C PHE A 109 -0.26 -7.48 -3.96
N PRO A 110 0.60 -7.74 -4.97
CA PRO A 110 2.05 -7.77 -4.78
C PRO A 110 2.64 -6.37 -4.63
N THR A 111 2.01 -5.37 -5.23
CA THR A 111 2.39 -3.96 -5.18
C THR A 111 1.16 -3.08 -5.01
N THR A 112 1.36 -1.90 -4.47
CA THR A 112 0.31 -0.92 -4.22
C THR A 112 0.64 0.40 -4.91
N GLY A 113 -0.36 1.24 -5.07
CA GLY A 113 -0.23 2.58 -5.61
C GLY A 113 -1.21 3.52 -4.92
N HIS A 114 -1.28 4.79 -5.36
CA HIS A 114 -2.18 5.78 -4.79
C HIS A 114 -3.63 5.61 -5.25
N GLY A 115 -3.86 4.87 -6.35
CA GLY A 115 -5.20 4.65 -6.90
C GLY A 115 -6.07 3.75 -6.01
N ASN A 116 -7.37 4.03 -5.99
CA ASN A 116 -8.34 3.22 -5.25
C ASN A 116 -8.32 1.76 -5.74
N PRO A 117 -8.17 0.76 -4.85
CA PRO A 117 -7.99 -0.63 -5.24
C PRO A 117 -9.27 -1.35 -5.65
N THR A 118 -10.44 -0.76 -5.43
CA THR A 118 -11.75 -1.43 -5.54
C THR A 118 -11.98 -2.08 -6.90
N LEU A 119 -11.67 -1.38 -8.00
CA LEU A 119 -11.83 -1.93 -9.35
C LEU A 119 -10.99 -3.21 -9.55
N THR A 120 -9.74 -3.18 -9.11
CA THR A 120 -8.84 -4.32 -9.21
C THR A 120 -9.27 -5.47 -8.28
N ILE A 121 -9.77 -5.16 -7.07
CA ILE A 121 -10.34 -6.16 -6.16
C ILE A 121 -11.48 -6.92 -6.85
N VAL A 122 -12.43 -6.18 -7.44
CA VAL A 122 -13.59 -6.78 -8.12
C VAL A 122 -13.14 -7.62 -9.32
N ALA A 123 -12.24 -7.11 -10.15
CA ALA A 123 -11.71 -7.84 -11.30
C ALA A 123 -11.02 -9.15 -10.91
N LEU A 124 -10.19 -9.13 -9.85
CA LEU A 124 -9.54 -10.34 -9.34
C LEU A 124 -10.54 -11.32 -8.72
N ALA A 125 -11.56 -10.84 -8.03
CA ALA A 125 -12.60 -11.69 -7.46
C ALA A 125 -13.42 -12.39 -8.56
N LEU A 126 -13.79 -11.69 -9.63
CA LEU A 126 -14.46 -12.28 -10.79
C LEU A 126 -13.59 -13.31 -11.49
N ARG A 127 -12.31 -12.99 -11.74
CA ARG A 127 -11.36 -13.95 -12.31
C ARG A 127 -11.22 -15.21 -11.45
N LEU A 128 -11.17 -15.05 -10.12
CA LEU A 128 -11.14 -16.20 -9.20
C LEU A 128 -12.42 -17.03 -9.29
N ALA A 129 -13.59 -16.40 -9.38
CA ALA A 129 -14.86 -17.11 -9.53
C ALA A 129 -14.89 -17.93 -10.82
N ASP A 130 -14.45 -17.35 -11.95
CA ASP A 130 -14.34 -18.06 -13.24
C ASP A 130 -13.37 -19.25 -13.15
N HIS A 131 -12.22 -19.06 -12.51
CA HIS A 131 -11.23 -20.11 -12.28
C HIS A 131 -11.79 -21.27 -11.46
N LEU A 132 -12.54 -20.98 -10.41
CA LEU A 132 -13.14 -22.00 -9.53
C LEU A 132 -14.27 -22.75 -10.25
N ASN A 133 -15.07 -22.07 -11.08
CA ASN A 133 -16.14 -22.68 -11.86
C ASN A 133 -15.61 -23.54 -13.03
N ALA A 134 -14.42 -23.25 -13.53
CA ALA A 134 -13.81 -24.02 -14.63
C ALA A 134 -13.14 -25.32 -14.15
N LYS A 135 -12.98 -25.53 -12.85
CA LYS A 135 -12.45 -26.78 -12.28
C LYS A 135 -13.55 -27.83 -12.20
N PRO A 136 -13.34 -29.01 -12.77
CA PRO A 136 -14.30 -30.13 -12.68
C PRO A 136 -14.42 -30.65 -11.24
#